data_64180689d916515340da0796d8807cf2
#
_entry.id   64180689d916515340da0796d8807cf2
#
_cell.length_a   1.000
_cell.length_b   1.000
_cell.length_c   1.000
_cell.angle_alpha   90.00
_cell.angle_beta   90.00
_cell.angle_gamma   90.00
#
_symmetry.space_group_name_H-M   'P 1'
#
loop_
_entity.id
_entity.type
_entity.pdbx_description
1 polymer ?
#
loop_
_entity_poly.entity_id
_entity_poly.type
_entity_poly.pdbx_seq_one_letter_code
_entity_poly.pdbx_strand_id
1 'polypeptide(L)'
;YTAWEKESMGWIKIDTLKTPSNITMLPLNEGGKAYKIINDAASNEYYTLENIQNTGWNSSAYGHGLLISHVNYIPSYFYLGQSPNNIPGKPYMTVFPADGILYNISNTTISSDEYYISHAGDPFPGTSKTTSFTDTTTIIKSIVYNGATGYMSKPITNIAEAADGTITFRFMGGDTNSIENAIIDNNKEDNKIYSTNG
;
A
#
# COMPACT_ATOMS: atom_id res chain seq x y z
N TYR A 1 -14.05 0.21 -8.86
CA TYR A 1 -13.12 -0.85 -9.33
C TYR A 1 -11.73 -0.61 -8.75
N THR A 2 -11.14 -1.66 -8.19
CA THR A 2 -9.75 -1.67 -7.71
C THR A 2 -8.75 -1.59 -8.87
N ALA A 3 -7.49 -1.27 -8.57
CA ALA A 3 -6.43 -1.29 -9.58
C ALA A 3 -6.30 -2.66 -10.26
N TRP A 4 -6.48 -3.76 -9.50
CA TRP A 4 -6.44 -5.12 -10.04
C TRP A 4 -7.56 -5.36 -11.07
N GLU A 5 -8.79 -4.97 -10.77
CA GLU A 5 -9.93 -5.10 -11.69
C GLU A 5 -9.72 -4.26 -12.96
N LYS A 6 -9.25 -3.02 -12.81
CA LYS A 6 -8.93 -2.13 -13.94
C LYS A 6 -7.84 -2.73 -14.85
N GLU A 7 -6.79 -3.34 -14.27
CA GLU A 7 -5.76 -4.03 -15.05
C GLU A 7 -6.33 -5.28 -15.75
N SER A 8 -7.15 -6.06 -15.06
CA SER A 8 -7.79 -7.25 -15.63
C SER A 8 -8.71 -6.94 -16.82
N MET A 9 -9.34 -5.75 -16.80
CA MET A 9 -10.12 -5.22 -17.90
C MET A 9 -9.31 -4.53 -19.00
N GLY A 10 -7.99 -4.43 -18.82
CA GLY A 10 -7.09 -3.76 -19.77
C GLY A 10 -7.18 -2.23 -19.74
N TRP A 11 -7.78 -1.63 -18.72
CA TRP A 11 -7.94 -0.17 -18.62
C TRP A 11 -6.67 0.52 -18.14
N ILE A 12 -5.88 -0.14 -17.32
CA ILE A 12 -4.59 0.36 -16.83
C ILE A 12 -3.53 -0.74 -16.92
N LYS A 13 -2.27 -0.33 -16.79
CA LYS A 13 -1.14 -1.23 -16.54
C LYS A 13 -0.56 -0.91 -15.18
N ILE A 14 -0.36 -1.93 -14.35
CA ILE A 14 0.24 -1.79 -13.04
C ILE A 14 1.75 -2.00 -13.14
N ASP A 15 2.54 -1.01 -12.72
CA ASP A 15 4.01 -1.10 -12.71
C ASP A 15 4.49 -1.93 -11.50
N THR A 16 5.57 -2.69 -11.66
CA THR A 16 6.11 -3.52 -10.56
C THR A 16 7.28 -2.80 -9.88
N LEU A 17 7.18 -2.62 -8.55
CA LEU A 17 8.28 -2.15 -7.71
C LEU A 17 9.26 -3.31 -7.47
N LYS A 18 10.53 -3.12 -7.82
CA LYS A 18 11.57 -4.16 -7.74
C LYS A 18 12.77 -3.75 -6.89
N THR A 19 13.08 -2.48 -6.85
CA THR A 19 14.26 -1.94 -6.19
C THR A 19 13.88 -0.87 -5.18
N PRO A 20 14.67 -0.63 -4.12
CA PRO A 20 14.46 0.48 -3.20
C PRO A 20 14.19 1.77 -3.94
N SER A 21 13.14 2.49 -3.57
CA SER A 21 12.68 3.69 -4.27
C SER A 21 11.86 4.61 -3.37
N ASN A 22 11.95 5.92 -3.61
CA ASN A 22 11.00 6.90 -3.11
C ASN A 22 9.87 7.02 -4.15
N ILE A 23 8.65 6.79 -3.73
CA ILE A 23 7.48 6.76 -4.62
C ILE A 23 6.59 7.97 -4.33
N THR A 24 6.12 8.59 -5.42
CA THR A 24 5.08 9.61 -5.39
C THR A 24 3.94 9.15 -6.31
N MET A 25 2.72 9.13 -5.77
CA MET A 25 1.53 8.66 -6.47
C MET A 25 0.47 9.76 -6.52
N LEU A 26 0.13 10.22 -7.70
CA LEU A 26 -1.09 10.98 -7.93
C LEU A 26 -2.33 10.07 -7.77
N PRO A 27 -3.53 10.63 -7.51
CA PRO A 27 -4.76 9.86 -7.49
C PRO A 27 -4.94 9.05 -8.79
N LEU A 28 -5.33 7.77 -8.67
CA LEU A 28 -5.42 6.86 -9.82
C LEU A 28 -6.45 7.34 -10.86
N ASN A 29 -7.54 7.98 -10.42
CA ASN A 29 -8.57 8.56 -11.27
C ASN A 29 -8.18 9.92 -11.91
N GLU A 30 -7.04 10.46 -11.54
CA GLU A 30 -6.48 11.73 -12.06
C GLU A 30 -5.20 11.50 -12.88
N GLY A 31 -5.04 10.32 -13.46
CA GLY A 31 -3.90 9.95 -14.29
C GLY A 31 -2.70 9.40 -13.52
N GLY A 32 -2.89 9.11 -12.23
CA GLY A 32 -1.88 8.43 -11.42
C GLY A 32 -1.62 7.00 -11.86
N LYS A 33 -0.58 6.40 -11.29
CA LYS A 33 -0.19 5.00 -11.52
C LYS A 33 -0.54 4.14 -10.33
N ALA A 34 -0.81 2.86 -10.59
CA ALA A 34 -0.82 1.83 -9.58
C ALA A 34 0.47 1.01 -9.63
N TYR A 35 0.83 0.37 -8.51
CA TYR A 35 2.03 -0.44 -8.40
C TYR A 35 1.73 -1.86 -7.90
N LYS A 36 2.61 -2.81 -8.24
CA LYS A 36 2.65 -4.17 -7.68
C LYS A 36 3.93 -4.40 -6.89
N ILE A 37 3.79 -5.15 -5.80
CA ILE A 37 4.91 -5.75 -5.06
C ILE A 37 4.71 -7.27 -5.12
N ILE A 38 5.57 -7.96 -5.86
CA ILE A 38 5.44 -9.39 -6.11
C ILE A 38 6.14 -10.17 -4.98
N ASN A 39 5.52 -11.24 -4.51
CA ASN A 39 6.12 -12.20 -3.60
C ASN A 39 7.20 -13.00 -4.34
N ASP A 40 8.44 -12.99 -3.85
CA ASP A 40 9.57 -13.69 -4.48
C ASP A 40 9.41 -15.22 -4.45
N ALA A 41 8.64 -15.75 -3.49
CA ALA A 41 8.37 -17.17 -3.38
C ALA A 41 7.27 -17.67 -4.34
N ALA A 42 6.38 -16.77 -4.80
CA ALA A 42 5.27 -17.13 -5.68
C ALA A 42 4.78 -15.91 -6.46
N SER A 43 5.09 -15.84 -7.76
CA SER A 43 4.79 -14.67 -8.60
C SER A 43 3.30 -14.40 -8.82
N ASN A 44 2.44 -15.35 -8.54
CA ASN A 44 0.99 -15.20 -8.54
C ASN A 44 0.43 -14.60 -7.24
N GLU A 45 1.28 -14.39 -6.24
CA GLU A 45 0.93 -13.69 -5.00
C GLU A 45 1.64 -12.35 -4.94
N TYR A 46 0.89 -11.29 -4.75
CA TYR A 46 1.41 -9.93 -4.78
C TYR A 46 0.48 -8.96 -4.05
N TYR A 47 0.99 -7.78 -3.75
CA TYR A 47 0.20 -6.64 -3.34
C TYR A 47 -0.04 -5.71 -4.53
N THR A 48 -1.21 -5.07 -4.56
CA THR A 48 -1.47 -3.90 -5.41
C THR A 48 -1.58 -2.66 -4.55
N LEU A 49 -1.00 -1.57 -5.04
CA LEU A 49 -0.98 -0.27 -4.38
C LEU A 49 -1.67 0.74 -5.30
N GLU A 50 -2.68 1.42 -4.79
CA GLU A 50 -3.39 2.47 -5.52
C GLU A 50 -3.68 3.67 -4.61
N ASN A 51 -3.53 4.88 -5.16
CA ASN A 51 -3.96 6.09 -4.49
C ASN A 51 -5.43 6.34 -4.80
N ILE A 52 -6.28 6.20 -3.78
CA ILE A 52 -7.71 6.46 -3.84
C ILE A 52 -8.00 7.81 -3.18
N GLN A 53 -8.69 8.69 -3.90
CA GLN A 53 -9.18 9.95 -3.36
C GLN A 53 -10.70 10.06 -3.56
N ASN A 54 -11.38 10.79 -2.66
CA ASN A 54 -12.83 10.97 -2.67
C ASN A 54 -13.25 11.96 -3.77
N THR A 55 -12.79 11.73 -5.01
CA THR A 55 -13.05 12.56 -6.18
C THR A 55 -13.58 11.71 -7.34
N GLY A 56 -14.29 12.33 -8.28
CA GLY A 56 -14.82 11.67 -9.46
C GLY A 56 -15.64 10.42 -9.13
N TRP A 57 -15.29 9.28 -9.71
CA TRP A 57 -15.98 8.01 -9.49
C TRP A 57 -15.86 7.45 -8.07
N ASN A 58 -14.89 7.94 -7.29
CA ASN A 58 -14.67 7.54 -5.91
C ASN A 58 -15.26 8.54 -4.89
N SER A 59 -16.04 9.53 -5.32
CA SER A 59 -16.59 10.58 -4.46
C SER A 59 -17.44 10.05 -3.29
N SER A 60 -17.97 8.84 -3.41
CA SER A 60 -18.75 8.16 -2.36
C SER A 60 -17.92 7.13 -1.57
N ALA A 61 -16.60 7.06 -1.77
CA ALA A 61 -15.76 6.19 -0.95
C ALA A 61 -15.69 6.71 0.49
N TYR A 62 -15.65 5.80 1.45
CA TYR A 62 -15.63 6.14 2.88
C TYR A 62 -14.25 6.61 3.38
N GLY A 63 -13.18 6.25 2.68
CA GLY A 63 -11.81 6.65 3.00
C GLY A 63 -11.02 7.10 1.79
N HIS A 64 -9.85 7.67 2.03
CA HIS A 64 -8.91 8.12 1.00
C HIS A 64 -7.46 7.87 1.44
N GLY A 65 -6.55 7.77 0.49
CA GLY A 65 -5.13 7.50 0.73
C GLY A 65 -4.58 6.34 -0.09
N LEU A 66 -3.50 5.72 0.38
CA LEU A 66 -2.90 4.55 -0.23
C LEU A 66 -3.68 3.29 0.15
N LEU A 67 -4.42 2.71 -0.78
CA LEU A 67 -5.05 1.40 -0.58
C LEU A 67 -4.07 0.29 -0.98
N ILE A 68 -3.85 -0.66 -0.07
CA ILE A 68 -3.00 -1.83 -0.29
C ILE A 68 -3.89 -3.07 -0.30
N SER A 69 -3.91 -3.79 -1.42
CA SER A 69 -4.67 -5.05 -1.53
C SER A 69 -3.72 -6.23 -1.71
N HIS A 70 -4.02 -7.34 -1.05
CA HIS A 70 -3.37 -8.63 -1.25
C HIS A 70 -4.11 -9.41 -2.33
N VAL A 71 -3.39 -9.95 -3.27
CA VAL A 71 -3.88 -10.84 -4.32
C VAL A 71 -3.04 -12.11 -4.35
N ASN A 72 -3.68 -13.25 -4.16
CA ASN A 72 -3.10 -14.56 -4.43
C ASN A 72 -3.87 -15.14 -5.63
N TYR A 73 -3.40 -14.83 -6.84
CA TYR A 73 -4.12 -15.11 -8.06
C TYR A 73 -4.03 -16.57 -8.45
N ILE A 74 -5.18 -17.24 -8.38
CA ILE A 74 -5.36 -18.61 -8.87
C ILE A 74 -6.49 -18.59 -9.90
N PRO A 75 -6.23 -18.79 -11.20
CA PRO A 75 -7.22 -18.60 -12.26
C PRO A 75 -8.56 -19.30 -12.04
N SER A 76 -8.54 -20.52 -11.45
CA SER A 76 -9.75 -21.28 -11.15
C SER A 76 -10.69 -20.64 -10.11
N TYR A 77 -10.22 -19.66 -9.34
CA TYR A 77 -11.03 -18.93 -8.35
C TYR A 77 -11.45 -17.53 -8.82
N PHE A 78 -10.87 -17.00 -9.91
CA PHE A 78 -11.05 -15.62 -10.36
C PHE A 78 -11.92 -15.48 -11.63
N TYR A 79 -12.66 -16.52 -12.04
CA TYR A 79 -13.57 -16.40 -13.15
C TYR A 79 -15.04 -16.40 -12.69
N LEU A 80 -15.91 -16.00 -13.60
CA LEU A 80 -17.35 -15.87 -13.33
C LEU A 80 -17.96 -17.14 -12.72
N GLY A 81 -18.69 -16.99 -11.63
CA GLY A 81 -19.32 -18.08 -10.89
C GLY A 81 -18.43 -18.71 -9.82
N GLN A 82 -17.22 -18.25 -9.62
CA GLN A 82 -16.34 -18.64 -8.52
C GLN A 82 -16.26 -17.53 -7.47
N SER A 83 -15.82 -17.90 -6.27
CA SER A 83 -15.68 -16.96 -5.17
C SER A 83 -14.26 -17.05 -4.61
N PRO A 84 -13.38 -16.07 -4.92
CA PRO A 84 -11.98 -16.11 -4.50
C PRO A 84 -11.81 -16.03 -2.98
N ASN A 85 -12.85 -15.64 -2.24
CA ASN A 85 -12.76 -15.45 -0.79
C ASN A 85 -13.59 -16.47 0.02
N ASN A 86 -13.89 -17.65 -0.52
CA ASN A 86 -14.68 -18.68 0.16
C ASN A 86 -13.92 -19.48 1.24
N ILE A 87 -12.62 -19.32 1.36
CA ILE A 87 -11.82 -20.03 2.36
C ILE A 87 -11.62 -19.12 3.58
N PRO A 88 -12.27 -19.39 4.72
CA PRO A 88 -12.13 -18.57 5.91
C PRO A 88 -10.67 -18.41 6.35
N GLY A 89 -10.28 -17.17 6.67
CA GLY A 89 -8.93 -16.82 7.12
C GLY A 89 -7.85 -16.82 6.03
N LYS A 90 -8.20 -17.13 4.78
CA LYS A 90 -7.27 -17.16 3.66
C LYS A 90 -7.89 -16.59 2.37
N PRO A 91 -8.29 -15.33 2.39
CA PRO A 91 -8.88 -14.69 1.19
C PRO A 91 -7.84 -14.58 0.08
N TYR A 92 -8.26 -14.91 -1.15
CA TYR A 92 -7.40 -14.78 -2.34
C TYR A 92 -7.29 -13.34 -2.86
N MET A 93 -8.22 -12.47 -2.45
CA MET A 93 -8.17 -11.05 -2.71
C MET A 93 -8.80 -10.30 -1.54
N THR A 94 -8.04 -9.41 -0.88
CA THR A 94 -8.52 -8.63 0.25
C THR A 94 -7.71 -7.35 0.39
N VAL A 95 -8.22 -6.36 1.11
CA VAL A 95 -7.45 -5.19 1.51
C VAL A 95 -6.63 -5.48 2.77
N PHE A 96 -5.55 -4.74 2.96
CA PHE A 96 -4.86 -4.60 4.23
C PHE A 96 -5.29 -3.27 4.86
N PRO A 97 -6.23 -3.29 5.81
CA PRO A 97 -6.75 -2.06 6.42
C PRO A 97 -5.67 -1.41 7.30
N ALA A 98 -5.46 -0.11 7.12
CA ALA A 98 -4.46 0.64 7.86
C ALA A 98 -4.74 0.69 9.39
N ASP A 99 -6.00 0.57 9.78
CA ASP A 99 -6.45 0.49 11.17
C ASP A 99 -6.48 -0.94 11.74
N GLY A 100 -6.20 -1.95 10.90
CA GLY A 100 -6.23 -3.37 11.28
C GLY A 100 -7.64 -3.95 11.44
N ILE A 101 -8.68 -3.23 11.05
CA ILE A 101 -10.07 -3.66 11.21
C ILE A 101 -10.62 -4.13 9.86
N LEU A 102 -10.91 -5.42 9.74
CA LEU A 102 -11.56 -6.00 8.58
C LEU A 102 -12.80 -6.78 9.02
N TYR A 103 -13.97 -6.20 8.78
CA TYR A 103 -15.23 -6.88 9.08
C TYR A 103 -15.68 -7.77 7.94
N ASN A 104 -16.25 -8.92 8.27
CA ASN A 104 -16.97 -9.73 7.32
C ASN A 104 -18.36 -9.10 7.09
N ILE A 105 -18.78 -8.94 5.84
CA ILE A 105 -20.11 -8.43 5.49
C ILE A 105 -21.25 -9.27 6.08
N SER A 106 -21.01 -10.53 6.37
CA SER A 106 -21.95 -11.42 7.05
C SER A 106 -21.94 -11.30 8.57
N ASN A 107 -21.16 -10.35 9.13
CA ASN A 107 -21.13 -10.14 10.56
C ASN A 107 -22.43 -9.45 11.01
N THR A 108 -23.24 -10.18 11.75
CA THR A 108 -24.54 -9.69 12.26
C THR A 108 -24.42 -8.88 13.55
N THR A 109 -23.21 -8.71 14.08
CA THR A 109 -22.96 -7.96 15.35
C THR A 109 -22.75 -6.48 15.11
N ILE A 110 -22.57 -6.04 13.86
CA ILE A 110 -22.44 -4.64 13.48
C ILE A 110 -23.57 -4.26 12.50
N SER A 111 -23.96 -3.00 12.50
CA SER A 111 -24.90 -2.46 11.53
C SER A 111 -24.27 -2.37 10.14
N SER A 112 -25.10 -2.26 9.09
CA SER A 112 -24.61 -2.00 7.74
C SER A 112 -23.84 -0.69 7.66
N ASP A 113 -24.28 0.33 8.37
CA ASP A 113 -23.60 1.63 8.39
C ASP A 113 -22.21 1.54 9.05
N GLU A 114 -22.09 0.84 10.18
CA GLU A 114 -20.79 0.58 10.82
C GLU A 114 -19.85 -0.19 9.91
N TYR A 115 -20.37 -1.19 9.17
CA TYR A 115 -19.59 -1.92 8.18
C TYR A 115 -19.00 -1.00 7.11
N TYR A 116 -19.83 -0.13 6.51
CA TYR A 116 -19.35 0.77 5.47
C TYR A 116 -18.44 1.88 6.02
N ILE A 117 -18.75 2.43 7.19
CA ILE A 117 -17.91 3.46 7.83
C ILE A 117 -16.53 2.91 8.19
N SER A 118 -16.42 1.62 8.54
CA SER A 118 -15.12 1.00 8.84
C SER A 118 -14.13 1.08 7.68
N HIS A 119 -14.61 1.09 6.42
CA HIS A 119 -13.75 1.24 5.25
C HIS A 119 -13.01 2.59 5.18
N ALA A 120 -13.40 3.58 5.99
CA ALA A 120 -12.65 4.82 6.12
C ALA A 120 -11.24 4.62 6.73
N GLY A 121 -11.05 3.52 7.46
CA GLY A 121 -9.77 3.13 8.06
C GLY A 121 -8.88 2.27 7.16
N ASP A 122 -9.37 1.79 6.02
CA ASP A 122 -8.61 0.89 5.14
C ASP A 122 -7.39 1.56 4.47
N PRO A 123 -7.49 2.77 3.86
CA PRO A 123 -6.35 3.42 3.21
C PRO A 123 -5.31 3.94 4.20
N PHE A 124 -4.02 3.89 3.82
CA PHE A 124 -2.90 4.48 4.56
C PHE A 124 -2.67 5.94 4.15
N PRO A 125 -2.24 6.84 5.08
CA PRO A 125 -2.12 6.64 6.51
C PRO A 125 -3.47 6.59 7.22
N GLY A 126 -4.55 7.03 6.58
CA GLY A 126 -5.93 6.96 6.96
C GLY A 126 -6.24 7.56 8.34
N THR A 127 -7.38 7.17 8.88
CA THR A 127 -7.86 7.63 10.20
C THR A 127 -6.97 7.15 11.34
N SER A 128 -6.32 5.99 11.18
CA SER A 128 -5.38 5.42 12.16
C SER A 128 -4.00 6.09 12.16
N LYS A 129 -3.69 6.91 11.14
CA LYS A 129 -2.38 7.54 10.92
C LYS A 129 -1.24 6.51 10.84
N THR A 130 -1.52 5.35 10.28
CA THR A 130 -0.55 4.27 10.09
C THR A 130 0.36 4.58 8.91
N THR A 131 1.62 4.90 9.18
CA THR A 131 2.60 5.37 8.17
C THR A 131 3.55 4.28 7.69
N SER A 132 3.33 3.03 8.09
CA SER A 132 4.20 1.92 7.72
C SER A 132 3.41 0.63 7.52
N PHE A 133 3.83 -0.15 6.54
CA PHE A 133 3.34 -1.50 6.28
C PHE A 133 4.53 -2.43 6.07
N THR A 134 4.84 -3.25 7.08
CA THR A 134 6.05 -4.08 7.15
C THR A 134 5.74 -5.43 7.82
N ASP A 135 6.70 -6.33 7.84
CA ASP A 135 6.60 -7.63 8.54
C ASP A 135 6.42 -7.49 10.05
N THR A 136 6.78 -6.33 10.62
CA THR A 136 6.79 -6.07 12.07
C THR A 136 5.83 -4.97 12.52
N THR A 137 5.10 -4.36 11.61
CA THR A 137 4.08 -3.34 11.96
C THR A 137 3.05 -3.93 12.93
N THR A 138 2.75 -3.21 14.01
CA THR A 138 1.91 -3.74 15.10
C THR A 138 0.45 -3.89 14.69
N ILE A 139 -0.10 -2.94 13.92
CA ILE A 139 -1.52 -2.90 13.57
C ILE A 139 -1.81 -3.91 12.46
N ILE A 140 -1.05 -3.86 11.35
CA ILE A 140 -1.22 -4.74 10.20
C ILE A 140 0.14 -5.14 9.65
N LYS A 141 0.35 -6.43 9.43
CA LYS A 141 1.62 -6.98 8.93
C LYS A 141 1.53 -7.34 7.46
N SER A 142 2.66 -7.27 6.77
CA SER A 142 2.80 -7.63 5.36
C SER A 142 2.85 -9.16 5.16
N ILE A 143 1.75 -9.83 5.48
CA ILE A 143 1.63 -11.29 5.39
C ILE A 143 1.46 -11.77 3.94
N VAL A 144 2.05 -12.93 3.65
CA VAL A 144 1.82 -13.71 2.42
C VAL A 144 1.53 -15.16 2.77
N TYR A 145 0.90 -15.89 1.84
CA TYR A 145 0.56 -17.31 2.07
C TYR A 145 1.64 -18.26 1.58
N ASN A 146 2.47 -17.80 0.62
CA ASN A 146 3.53 -18.58 0.04
C ASN A 146 4.90 -18.04 0.48
N GLY A 147 5.80 -18.94 0.85
CA GLY A 147 7.13 -18.59 1.34
C GLY A 147 7.39 -19.03 2.77
N ALA A 148 8.65 -19.23 3.11
CA ALA A 148 9.08 -19.82 4.39
C ALA A 148 8.80 -18.88 5.59
N THR A 149 8.84 -17.58 5.40
CA THR A 149 8.65 -16.60 6.47
C THR A 149 7.18 -16.24 6.71
N GLY A 150 6.31 -16.42 5.71
CA GLY A 150 4.94 -15.93 5.74
C GLY A 150 4.81 -14.41 5.65
N TYR A 151 5.88 -13.72 5.24
CA TYR A 151 5.93 -12.26 5.08
C TYR A 151 6.49 -11.86 3.72
N MET A 152 6.07 -10.68 3.24
CA MET A 152 6.53 -10.13 1.95
C MET A 152 8.00 -9.71 1.98
N SER A 153 8.50 -9.28 3.13
CA SER A 153 9.87 -8.79 3.36
C SER A 153 10.30 -7.64 2.43
N LYS A 154 9.33 -6.84 2.01
CA LYS A 154 9.49 -5.64 1.17
C LYS A 154 8.76 -4.47 1.83
N PRO A 155 9.38 -3.83 2.83
CA PRO A 155 8.72 -2.82 3.66
C PRO A 155 8.32 -1.58 2.85
N ILE A 156 7.15 -1.04 3.21
CA ILE A 156 6.66 0.28 2.83
C ILE A 156 6.69 1.12 4.10
N THR A 157 7.37 2.27 4.06
CA THR A 157 7.54 3.16 5.21
C THR A 157 7.36 4.62 4.83
N ASN A 158 7.20 5.49 5.81
CA ASN A 158 7.02 6.92 5.61
C ASN A 158 5.85 7.24 4.67
N ILE A 159 4.75 6.50 4.80
CA ILE A 159 3.54 6.78 4.03
C ILE A 159 2.97 8.10 4.50
N ALA A 160 2.80 9.04 3.57
CA ALA A 160 2.24 10.35 3.83
C ALA A 160 1.27 10.75 2.71
N GLU A 161 0.26 11.52 3.08
CA GLU A 161 -0.72 12.11 2.18
C GLU A 161 -0.61 13.63 2.26
N ALA A 162 -0.43 14.26 1.12
CA ALA A 162 -0.41 15.70 0.98
C ALA A 162 -1.83 16.27 0.86
N ALA A 163 -1.98 17.59 1.06
CA ALA A 163 -3.28 18.25 0.98
C ALA A 163 -3.97 18.18 -0.41
N ASP A 164 -3.20 17.94 -1.45
CA ASP A 164 -3.68 17.73 -2.83
C ASP A 164 -4.03 16.26 -3.13
N GLY A 165 -3.98 15.38 -2.13
CA GLY A 165 -4.23 13.96 -2.28
C GLY A 165 -3.05 13.15 -2.84
N THR A 166 -1.90 13.77 -3.05
CA THR A 166 -0.69 13.06 -3.46
C THR A 166 -0.19 12.17 -2.31
N ILE A 167 0.08 10.91 -2.61
CA ILE A 167 0.67 9.95 -1.66
C ILE A 167 2.16 9.82 -1.92
N THR A 168 2.95 9.84 -0.86
CA THR A 168 4.38 9.51 -0.91
C THR A 168 4.71 8.39 0.06
N PHE A 169 5.69 7.55 -0.28
CA PHE A 169 6.23 6.53 0.61
C PHE A 169 7.63 6.08 0.18
N ARG A 170 8.32 5.37 1.08
CA ARG A 170 9.58 4.67 0.79
C ARG A 170 9.32 3.19 0.64
N PHE A 171 9.73 2.64 -0.49
CA PHE A 171 9.75 1.21 -0.75
C PHE A 171 11.15 0.66 -0.47
N MET A 172 11.27 -0.36 0.39
CA MET A 172 12.52 -1.01 0.78
C MET A 172 13.60 -0.01 1.26
N GLY A 173 13.19 1.03 2.03
CA GLY A 173 14.08 2.06 2.57
C GLY A 173 14.26 3.29 1.69
N GLY A 174 13.77 3.29 0.45
CA GLY A 174 13.91 4.41 -0.51
C GLY A 174 15.25 4.39 -1.26
N ASP A 175 15.49 5.43 -2.06
CA ASP A 175 16.71 5.55 -2.84
C ASP A 175 17.94 5.72 -1.94
N THR A 176 18.96 4.89 -2.16
CA THR A 176 20.25 4.99 -1.43
C THR A 176 20.96 6.30 -1.69
N ASN A 177 20.78 6.90 -2.87
CA ASN A 177 21.39 8.16 -3.24
C ASN A 177 20.95 9.35 -2.35
N SER A 178 19.74 9.31 -1.78
CA SER A 178 19.27 10.35 -0.87
C SER A 178 19.96 10.30 0.50
N ILE A 179 20.45 9.14 0.92
CA ILE A 179 21.21 8.95 2.16
C ILE A 179 22.64 9.45 1.97
N GLU A 180 23.28 9.15 0.85
CA GLU A 180 24.62 9.64 0.52
C GLU A 180 24.65 11.17 0.42
N ASN A 181 23.66 11.80 -0.20
CA ASN A 181 23.55 13.25 -0.28
C ASN A 181 23.36 13.91 1.11
N ALA A 182 22.57 13.30 1.99
CA ALA A 182 22.39 13.79 3.35
C ALA A 182 23.68 13.67 4.19
N ILE A 183 24.47 12.61 4.00
CA ILE A 183 25.77 12.42 4.65
C ILE A 183 26.81 13.41 4.10
N ILE A 184 26.80 13.68 2.80
CA ILE A 184 27.71 14.64 2.16
C ILE A 184 27.41 16.06 2.63
N ASP A 185 26.15 16.45 2.77
CA ASP A 185 25.77 17.77 3.27
C ASP A 185 26.11 17.96 4.74
N ASN A 186 25.90 16.97 5.60
CA ASN A 186 26.33 17.03 7.00
C ASN A 186 27.86 17.12 7.14
N ASN A 187 28.62 16.40 6.31
CA ASN A 187 30.08 16.49 6.31
C ASN A 187 30.61 17.83 5.75
N LYS A 188 29.81 18.57 4.97
CA LYS A 188 30.19 19.92 4.50
C LYS A 188 29.99 20.99 5.56
N GLU A 189 29.01 20.84 6.44
CA GLU A 189 28.80 21.78 7.55
C GLU A 189 29.86 21.65 8.65
N ASP A 190 30.37 20.46 8.92
CA ASP A 190 31.38 20.21 9.93
C ASP A 190 32.81 20.68 9.52
N ASN A 191 33.05 20.99 8.24
CA ASN A 191 34.35 21.44 7.73
C ASN A 191 34.50 22.99 7.64
N LYS A 192 33.66 23.77 8.30
CA LYS A 192 33.91 25.20 8.49
C LYS A 192 34.97 25.39 9.61
N ILE A 193 36.24 25.22 9.26
CA ILE A 193 37.35 25.59 10.12
C ILE A 193 37.38 27.13 10.20
N TYR A 194 37.04 27.67 11.35
CA TYR A 194 37.30 29.09 11.66
C TYR A 194 38.77 29.29 11.77
N SER A 195 39.39 29.91 10.78
CA SER A 195 40.75 30.45 10.92
C SER A 195 40.65 31.69 11.80
N THR A 196 41.06 31.55 13.05
CA THR A 196 41.34 32.67 13.95
C THR A 196 42.70 33.23 13.57
N ASN A 197 42.73 34.28 12.77
CA ASN A 197 43.91 35.15 12.67
C ASN A 197 43.88 36.11 13.87
N GLY A 198 44.86 35.88 14.81
CA GLY A 198 45.31 36.84 15.74
C GLY A 198 46.46 37.68 15.14
#